data_03d51d8ddffa1a1f310d994f3a5744fd
#
_entry.id   03d51d8ddffa1a1f310d994f3a5744fd
#
_cell.length_a   1.000
_cell.length_b   1.000
_cell.length_c   1.000
_cell.angle_alpha   90.00
_cell.angle_beta   90.00
_cell.angle_gamma   90.00
#
_symmetry.space_group_name_H-M   'P 1'
#
loop_
_entity.id
_entity.type
_entity.pdbx_description
1 polymer ?
#
loop_
_entity_poly.entity_id
_entity_poly.type
_entity_poly.pdbx_seq_one_letter_code
_entity_poly.pdbx_strand_id
1 'polypeptide(L)'
;PLMLFAAEAARPKVGLVLSGGAARGLAHVGVLKALEEQGIHIDAIAGTSMGAVIGGLYASGYKIEELEKLALGIDWQEALSDAPAREDVPFRRKQDDRDFLVKQKLSFRDDGSLGLPLGVIQGQNLSLLLESLLAHSSDVRDFDKLPIPFRAVATDIVNGEKVVFRKGHLPQVIRASMSIPAVFAPVEINGQLLVDGGMVDNIPVDVAREMGVDLVIVVDIGTPLRGRKQLNTVFDILNQSITLMTRSNSEVQLASLTPNDILIQPALASYGVTDFGRSQEIIDAGYRATQVLANRMSGLRQPSDAQLNAARAPEERTPVITAIKIENDSKIGDSVIRYYIRQPVGEPLDLGRLQRDMGTLYGLDYFEQV
;
A
#
# COMPACT_ATOMS: atom_id res chain seq x y z
N PRO A 1 55.88 13.86 -9.75
CA PRO A 1 54.57 14.01 -10.27
C PRO A 1 53.59 13.53 -9.23
N LEU A 2 52.88 14.51 -8.58
CA LEU A 2 51.73 14.20 -7.75
C LEU A 2 50.61 13.73 -8.68
N MET A 3 50.24 12.46 -8.60
CA MET A 3 48.96 12.01 -9.12
C MET A 3 47.88 12.53 -8.19
N LEU A 4 47.16 13.61 -8.61
CA LEU A 4 45.87 13.94 -8.05
C LEU A 4 44.94 12.79 -8.45
N PHE A 5 44.62 11.92 -7.49
CA PHE A 5 43.40 11.12 -7.60
C PHE A 5 42.23 12.12 -7.50
N ALA A 6 41.60 12.43 -8.62
CA ALA A 6 40.29 13.06 -8.60
C ALA A 6 39.38 12.08 -7.81
N ALA A 7 38.94 12.47 -6.65
CA ALA A 7 37.87 11.75 -5.95
C ALA A 7 36.70 11.73 -6.95
N GLU A 8 36.30 10.57 -7.39
CA GLU A 8 35.11 10.36 -8.19
C GLU A 8 33.95 11.01 -7.41
N ALA A 9 33.37 12.06 -7.94
CA ALA A 9 32.31 12.77 -7.26
C ALA A 9 31.18 11.74 -7.03
N ALA A 10 30.87 11.49 -5.74
CA ALA A 10 29.81 10.57 -5.38
C ALA A 10 28.53 11.02 -6.10
N ARG A 11 27.83 10.10 -6.75
CA ARG A 11 26.56 10.41 -7.41
C ARG A 11 25.54 10.99 -6.41
N PRO A 12 24.65 11.85 -6.87
CA PRO A 12 23.56 12.31 -6.00
C PRO A 12 22.66 11.13 -5.59
N LYS A 13 22.28 11.09 -4.33
CA LYS A 13 21.28 10.15 -3.81
C LYS A 13 19.89 10.58 -4.24
N VAL A 14 19.14 9.68 -4.82
CA VAL A 14 17.81 9.92 -5.38
C VAL A 14 16.74 9.34 -4.47
N GLY A 15 15.86 10.20 -3.95
CA GLY A 15 14.63 9.80 -3.28
C GLY A 15 13.46 9.68 -4.25
N LEU A 16 12.67 8.64 -4.14
CA LEU A 16 11.43 8.49 -4.90
C LEU A 16 10.24 8.73 -3.96
N VAL A 17 9.38 9.68 -4.35
CA VAL A 17 8.17 10.04 -3.61
C VAL A 17 6.95 9.60 -4.41
N LEU A 18 6.12 8.73 -3.82
CA LEU A 18 4.96 8.13 -4.45
C LEU A 18 3.68 8.57 -3.74
N SER A 19 2.85 9.36 -4.43
CA SER A 19 1.61 9.87 -3.85
C SER A 19 0.50 8.82 -3.76
N GLY A 20 -0.49 9.07 -2.90
CA GLY A 20 -1.73 8.29 -2.86
C GLY A 20 -2.69 8.64 -3.99
N GLY A 21 -3.63 7.72 -4.31
CA GLY A 21 -4.63 7.94 -5.35
C GLY A 21 -5.38 6.68 -5.80
N ALA A 22 -5.46 5.64 -4.98
CA ALA A 22 -6.16 4.38 -5.22
C ALA A 22 -5.80 3.76 -6.59
N ALA A 23 -6.75 3.37 -7.48
CA ALA A 23 -6.45 2.74 -8.77
C ALA A 23 -5.45 3.54 -9.64
N ARG A 24 -5.48 4.88 -9.56
CA ARG A 24 -4.55 5.74 -10.29
C ARG A 24 -3.08 5.50 -9.89
N GLY A 25 -2.86 4.98 -8.66
CA GLY A 25 -1.54 4.62 -8.15
C GLY A 25 -0.85 3.51 -8.92
N LEU A 26 -1.57 2.73 -9.72
CA LEU A 26 -0.96 1.76 -10.63
C LEU A 26 -0.03 2.42 -11.66
N ALA A 27 -0.16 3.74 -11.89
CA ALA A 27 0.79 4.50 -12.71
C ALA A 27 2.21 4.47 -12.14
N HIS A 28 2.38 4.31 -10.82
CA HIS A 28 3.70 4.19 -10.19
C HIS A 28 4.50 3.00 -10.75
N VAL A 29 3.83 1.89 -11.11
CA VAL A 29 4.49 0.74 -11.75
C VAL A 29 5.11 1.14 -13.09
N GLY A 30 4.37 1.89 -13.92
CA GLY A 30 4.88 2.39 -15.19
C GLY A 30 6.02 3.39 -15.02
N VAL A 31 5.96 4.23 -13.97
CA VAL A 31 7.06 5.15 -13.63
C VAL A 31 8.30 4.37 -13.23
N LEU A 32 8.18 3.41 -12.31
CA LEU A 32 9.31 2.58 -11.88
C LEU A 32 9.95 1.84 -13.06
N LYS A 33 9.13 1.27 -13.96
CA LYS A 33 9.60 0.61 -15.18
C LYS A 33 10.45 1.54 -16.05
N ALA A 34 9.96 2.75 -16.28
CA ALA A 34 10.68 3.72 -17.10
C ALA A 34 11.96 4.24 -16.42
N LEU A 35 11.98 4.36 -15.08
CA LEU A 35 13.17 4.74 -14.31
C LEU A 35 14.24 3.64 -14.37
N GLU A 36 13.87 2.36 -14.20
CA GLU A 36 14.82 1.24 -14.33
C GLU A 36 15.41 1.15 -15.74
N GLU A 37 14.56 1.23 -16.79
CA GLU A 37 15.01 1.20 -18.19
C GLU A 37 15.97 2.35 -18.52
N GLN A 38 15.84 3.49 -17.83
CA GLN A 38 16.73 4.64 -17.97
C GLN A 38 17.99 4.55 -17.11
N GLY A 39 18.14 3.50 -16.32
CA GLY A 39 19.27 3.31 -15.40
C GLY A 39 19.27 4.29 -14.23
N ILE A 40 18.11 4.74 -13.77
CA ILE A 40 17.98 5.62 -12.60
C ILE A 40 17.96 4.77 -11.35
N HIS A 41 18.96 4.94 -10.49
CA HIS A 41 19.03 4.26 -9.21
C HIS A 41 18.27 5.03 -8.13
N ILE A 42 17.42 4.33 -7.37
CA ILE A 42 16.64 4.87 -6.26
C ILE A 42 17.29 4.48 -4.94
N ASP A 43 17.63 5.46 -4.10
CA ASP A 43 18.31 5.27 -2.82
C ASP A 43 17.35 5.23 -1.63
N ALA A 44 16.15 5.80 -1.76
CA ALA A 44 15.14 5.82 -0.72
C ALA A 44 13.74 6.00 -1.33
N ILE A 45 12.73 5.45 -0.69
CA ILE A 45 11.33 5.58 -1.13
C ILE A 45 10.47 6.07 0.03
N ALA A 46 9.66 7.10 -0.22
CA ALA A 46 8.59 7.52 0.67
C ALA A 46 7.25 7.45 -0.08
N GLY A 47 6.25 6.81 0.53
CA GLY A 47 4.96 6.60 -0.13
C GLY A 47 3.76 6.76 0.79
N THR A 48 2.64 7.15 0.20
CA THR A 48 1.35 7.28 0.88
C THR A 48 0.30 6.45 0.14
N SER A 49 -0.56 5.71 0.87
CA SER A 49 -1.68 4.95 0.31
C SER A 49 -1.21 3.97 -0.79
N MET A 50 -1.74 4.02 -1.99
CA MET A 50 -1.27 3.17 -3.10
C MET A 50 0.22 3.38 -3.43
N GLY A 51 0.75 4.59 -3.19
CA GLY A 51 2.19 4.85 -3.29
C GLY A 51 3.00 4.08 -2.24
N ALA A 52 2.44 3.86 -1.04
CA ALA A 52 3.04 2.99 -0.02
C ALA A 52 2.96 1.51 -0.42
N VAL A 53 1.87 1.06 -1.08
CA VAL A 53 1.76 -0.32 -1.60
C VAL A 53 2.84 -0.58 -2.64
N ILE A 54 2.85 0.19 -3.73
CA ILE A 54 3.79 -0.03 -4.84
C ILE A 54 5.23 0.24 -4.39
N GLY A 55 5.45 1.32 -3.62
CA GLY A 55 6.77 1.65 -3.09
C GLY A 55 7.30 0.62 -2.10
N GLY A 56 6.44 0.10 -1.22
CA GLY A 56 6.81 -0.93 -0.23
C GLY A 56 7.12 -2.28 -0.88
N LEU A 57 6.34 -2.70 -1.87
CA LEU A 57 6.61 -3.91 -2.65
C LEU A 57 7.95 -3.78 -3.41
N TYR A 58 8.17 -2.66 -4.09
CA TYR A 58 9.42 -2.42 -4.80
C TYR A 58 10.61 -2.32 -3.84
N ALA A 59 10.45 -1.63 -2.71
CA ALA A 59 11.48 -1.52 -1.68
C ALA A 59 11.84 -2.87 -1.03
N SER A 60 10.87 -3.79 -0.95
CA SER A 60 11.10 -5.14 -0.40
C SER A 60 11.83 -6.09 -1.35
N GLY A 61 12.07 -5.67 -2.62
CA GLY A 61 12.88 -6.41 -3.57
C GLY A 61 12.15 -6.99 -4.78
N TYR A 62 10.86 -6.70 -4.95
CA TYR A 62 10.15 -7.08 -6.17
C TYR A 62 10.80 -6.47 -7.41
N LYS A 63 10.97 -7.28 -8.45
CA LYS A 63 11.36 -6.81 -9.78
C LYS A 63 10.19 -6.10 -10.45
N ILE A 64 10.50 -5.19 -11.36
CA ILE A 64 9.43 -4.41 -12.00
C ILE A 64 8.49 -5.28 -12.84
N GLU A 65 8.99 -6.33 -13.48
CA GLU A 65 8.16 -7.26 -14.26
C GLU A 65 7.19 -8.04 -13.36
N GLU A 66 7.62 -8.38 -12.13
CA GLU A 66 6.79 -9.04 -11.14
C GLU A 66 5.71 -8.10 -10.62
N LEU A 67 6.06 -6.83 -10.33
CA LEU A 67 5.09 -5.80 -9.92
C LEU A 67 4.05 -5.52 -11.01
N GLU A 68 4.46 -5.42 -12.27
CA GLU A 68 3.55 -5.24 -13.41
C GLU A 68 2.60 -6.42 -13.51
N LYS A 69 3.12 -7.65 -13.43
CA LYS A 69 2.31 -8.86 -13.45
C LYS A 69 1.32 -8.93 -12.28
N LEU A 70 1.76 -8.57 -11.07
CA LEU A 70 0.90 -8.49 -9.88
C LEU A 70 -0.20 -7.43 -10.06
N ALA A 71 0.17 -6.22 -10.48
CA ALA A 71 -0.76 -5.11 -10.68
C ALA A 71 -1.88 -5.44 -11.68
N LEU A 72 -1.56 -6.25 -12.69
CA LEU A 72 -2.51 -6.72 -13.72
C LEU A 72 -3.27 -7.98 -13.31
N GLY A 73 -2.70 -8.82 -12.45
CA GLY A 73 -3.26 -10.12 -12.07
C GLY A 73 -4.11 -10.12 -10.81
N ILE A 74 -3.98 -9.10 -9.93
CA ILE A 74 -4.78 -9.00 -8.72
C ILE A 74 -6.24 -8.70 -9.07
N ASP A 75 -7.16 -9.52 -8.53
CA ASP A 75 -8.57 -9.15 -8.48
C ASP A 75 -8.77 -8.07 -7.40
N TRP A 76 -8.65 -6.82 -7.84
CA TRP A 76 -8.80 -5.66 -6.95
C TRP A 76 -10.22 -5.54 -6.37
N GLN A 77 -11.23 -6.06 -7.05
CA GLN A 77 -12.59 -6.05 -6.53
C GLN A 77 -12.73 -7.00 -5.33
N GLU A 78 -12.14 -8.17 -5.42
CA GLU A 78 -12.08 -9.13 -4.31
C GLU A 78 -11.17 -8.60 -3.18
N ALA A 79 -9.97 -8.13 -3.50
CA ALA A 79 -8.99 -7.62 -2.52
C ALA A 79 -9.51 -6.43 -1.72
N LEU A 80 -10.30 -5.55 -2.33
CA LEU A 80 -10.89 -4.36 -1.71
C LEU A 80 -12.32 -4.62 -1.19
N SER A 81 -12.71 -5.87 -0.96
CA SER A 81 -13.98 -6.27 -0.36
C SER A 81 -13.75 -7.12 0.89
N ASP A 82 -14.78 -7.25 1.73
CA ASP A 82 -14.76 -8.18 2.87
C ASP A 82 -15.56 -9.45 2.59
N ALA A 83 -16.03 -9.63 1.37
CA ALA A 83 -16.79 -10.81 1.03
C ALA A 83 -15.85 -12.03 1.08
N PRO A 84 -16.07 -13.01 1.96
CA PRO A 84 -15.33 -14.25 1.91
C PRO A 84 -15.60 -14.94 0.59
N ALA A 85 -14.60 -15.66 0.06
CA ALA A 85 -14.79 -16.45 -1.15
C ALA A 85 -16.02 -17.35 -0.98
N ARG A 86 -16.88 -17.41 -2.00
CA ARG A 86 -18.17 -18.11 -1.88
C ARG A 86 -18.01 -19.59 -1.49
N GLU A 87 -16.88 -20.20 -1.80
CA GLU A 87 -16.53 -21.55 -1.40
C GLU A 87 -16.29 -21.69 0.11
N ASP A 88 -15.76 -20.65 0.76
CA ASP A 88 -15.43 -20.61 2.19
C ASP A 88 -16.64 -20.29 3.09
N VAL A 89 -17.76 -19.83 2.50
CA VAL A 89 -18.98 -19.53 3.26
C VAL A 89 -19.73 -20.81 3.61
N PRO A 90 -20.09 -21.06 4.91
CA PRO A 90 -20.89 -22.20 5.30
C PRO A 90 -22.24 -22.28 4.56
N PHE A 91 -22.70 -23.49 4.23
CA PHE A 91 -23.93 -23.70 3.45
C PHE A 91 -25.15 -23.01 4.05
N ARG A 92 -25.30 -23.03 5.37
CA ARG A 92 -26.41 -22.38 6.09
C ARG A 92 -26.43 -20.87 5.82
N ARG A 93 -25.27 -20.23 5.85
CA ARG A 93 -25.15 -18.79 5.55
C ARG A 93 -25.42 -18.47 4.07
N LYS A 94 -25.05 -19.38 3.15
CA LYS A 94 -25.42 -19.24 1.74
C LYS A 94 -26.93 -19.22 1.50
N GLN A 95 -27.73 -19.84 2.40
CA GLN A 95 -29.20 -19.79 2.38
C GLN A 95 -29.71 -18.46 2.95
N ASP A 96 -29.19 -18.05 4.12
CA ASP A 96 -29.58 -16.79 4.78
C ASP A 96 -29.30 -15.58 3.86
N ASP A 97 -28.24 -15.65 3.05
CA ASP A 97 -27.87 -14.63 2.06
C ASP A 97 -28.89 -14.44 0.93
N ARG A 98 -29.76 -15.42 0.69
CA ARG A 98 -30.84 -15.32 -0.29
C ARG A 98 -32.12 -14.68 0.28
N ASP A 99 -32.28 -14.78 1.60
CA ASP A 99 -33.53 -14.42 2.26
C ASP A 99 -33.52 -12.98 2.78
N PHE A 100 -32.35 -12.31 2.92
CA PHE A 100 -32.21 -10.95 3.43
C PHE A 100 -31.53 -10.02 2.44
N LEU A 101 -32.29 -9.00 1.97
CA LEU A 101 -31.83 -7.99 0.99
C LEU A 101 -30.94 -6.88 1.62
N VAL A 102 -30.97 -6.72 2.95
CA VAL A 102 -30.19 -5.68 3.67
C VAL A 102 -29.31 -6.35 4.70
N LYS A 103 -27.99 -6.25 4.51
CA LYS A 103 -26.97 -6.82 5.38
C LYS A 103 -26.17 -5.72 6.07
N GLN A 104 -26.81 -4.98 6.97
CA GLN A 104 -26.03 -4.09 7.83
C GLN A 104 -25.71 -4.83 9.15
N LYS A 105 -24.40 -5.03 9.42
CA LYS A 105 -23.94 -5.51 10.70
C LYS A 105 -24.11 -4.39 11.73
N LEU A 106 -25.07 -4.56 12.62
CA LEU A 106 -25.21 -3.71 13.80
C LEU A 106 -24.55 -4.47 14.95
N SER A 107 -23.53 -3.90 15.57
CA SER A 107 -22.93 -4.43 16.78
C SER A 107 -23.58 -3.81 18.02
N PHE A 108 -23.82 -4.62 19.05
CA PHE A 108 -24.15 -4.10 20.37
C PHE A 108 -22.83 -3.95 21.16
N ARG A 109 -22.55 -2.74 21.60
CA ARG A 109 -21.41 -2.47 22.48
C ARG A 109 -21.74 -2.95 23.90
N ASP A 110 -20.71 -3.17 24.70
CA ASP A 110 -20.86 -3.62 26.10
C ASP A 110 -21.65 -2.62 26.97
N ASP A 111 -21.74 -1.36 26.55
CA ASP A 111 -22.58 -0.31 27.17
C ASP A 111 -24.05 -0.35 26.74
N GLY A 112 -24.44 -1.33 25.91
CA GLY A 112 -25.79 -1.49 25.37
C GLY A 112 -26.14 -0.55 24.20
N SER A 113 -25.20 0.25 23.73
CA SER A 113 -25.41 1.12 22.55
C SER A 113 -25.27 0.34 21.25
N LEU A 114 -26.04 0.74 20.22
CA LEU A 114 -25.89 0.25 18.86
C LEU A 114 -24.63 0.88 18.24
N GLY A 115 -23.64 0.05 17.91
CA GLY A 115 -22.45 0.45 17.20
C GLY A 115 -22.62 0.28 15.70
N LEU A 116 -22.32 1.33 14.93
CA LEU A 116 -22.01 1.19 13.51
C LEU A 116 -20.52 0.82 13.38
N PRO A 117 -20.15 -0.02 12.41
CA PRO A 117 -18.74 -0.32 12.16
C PRO A 117 -17.98 0.97 11.79
N LEU A 118 -16.71 1.06 12.19
CA LEU A 118 -15.84 2.22 11.93
C LEU A 118 -15.49 2.39 10.45
N GLY A 119 -15.77 1.41 9.61
CA GLY A 119 -15.62 1.42 8.16
C GLY A 119 -16.62 0.49 7.50
N VAL A 120 -16.93 0.73 6.24
CA VAL A 120 -17.80 -0.16 5.44
C VAL A 120 -17.09 -1.48 5.16
N ILE A 121 -15.75 -1.43 5.00
CA ILE A 121 -14.86 -2.55 4.69
C ILE A 121 -13.85 -2.68 5.84
N GLN A 122 -13.78 -3.84 6.48
CA GLN A 122 -12.78 -4.12 7.52
C GLN A 122 -11.39 -4.31 6.89
N GLY A 123 -11.34 -4.74 5.63
CA GLY A 123 -10.12 -4.91 4.84
C GLY A 123 -9.38 -6.21 5.11
N GLN A 124 -10.10 -7.27 5.51
CA GLN A 124 -9.52 -8.58 5.77
C GLN A 124 -8.80 -9.15 4.55
N ASN A 125 -9.46 -9.15 3.38
CA ASN A 125 -8.87 -9.68 2.15
C ASN A 125 -7.62 -8.90 1.73
N LEU A 126 -7.65 -7.58 1.89
CA LEU A 126 -6.51 -6.72 1.62
C LEU A 126 -5.33 -7.00 2.56
N SER A 127 -5.61 -7.19 3.86
CA SER A 127 -4.59 -7.57 4.84
C SER A 127 -3.94 -8.89 4.47
N LEU A 128 -4.72 -9.92 4.17
CA LEU A 128 -4.22 -11.23 3.74
C LEU A 128 -3.40 -11.15 2.44
N LEU A 129 -3.85 -10.34 1.49
CA LEU A 129 -3.09 -10.09 0.25
C LEU A 129 -1.73 -9.47 0.56
N LEU A 130 -1.67 -8.40 1.37
CA LEU A 130 -0.43 -7.74 1.74
C LEU A 130 0.52 -8.67 2.53
N GLU A 131 -0.02 -9.47 3.46
CA GLU A 131 0.74 -10.50 4.18
C GLU A 131 1.37 -11.51 3.22
N SER A 132 0.59 -11.97 2.24
CA SER A 132 1.07 -12.91 1.22
C SER A 132 2.17 -12.29 0.36
N LEU A 133 1.96 -11.09 -0.16
CA LEU A 133 2.91 -10.42 -1.03
C LEU A 133 4.23 -10.08 -0.32
N LEU A 134 4.19 -9.74 0.96
CA LEU A 134 5.34 -9.30 1.74
C LEU A 134 5.92 -10.37 2.68
N ALA A 135 5.45 -11.63 2.57
CA ALA A 135 5.90 -12.74 3.42
C ALA A 135 7.42 -12.96 3.38
N HIS A 136 8.06 -12.74 2.22
CA HIS A 136 9.51 -12.88 2.03
C HIS A 136 10.34 -11.86 2.84
N SER A 137 9.72 -10.74 3.26
CA SER A 137 10.34 -9.70 4.08
C SER A 137 9.78 -9.61 5.50
N SER A 138 9.04 -10.64 5.95
CA SER A 138 8.34 -10.66 7.24
C SER A 138 9.25 -10.56 8.46
N ASP A 139 10.54 -10.90 8.34
CA ASP A 139 11.58 -10.76 9.35
C ASP A 139 12.20 -9.35 9.40
N VAL A 140 12.00 -8.52 8.37
CA VAL A 140 12.56 -7.17 8.30
C VAL A 140 11.63 -6.20 9.03
N ARG A 141 12.01 -5.85 10.27
CA ARG A 141 11.25 -4.89 11.11
C ARG A 141 11.75 -3.46 11.00
N ASP A 142 12.95 -3.25 10.53
CA ASP A 142 13.57 -1.94 10.30
C ASP A 142 13.62 -1.69 8.78
N PHE A 143 12.85 -0.73 8.32
CA PHE A 143 12.68 -0.48 6.87
C PHE A 143 13.92 0.17 6.23
N ASP A 144 14.90 0.60 7.02
CA ASP A 144 16.22 0.99 6.51
C ASP A 144 17.06 -0.24 6.09
N LYS A 145 16.61 -1.45 6.46
CA LYS A 145 17.26 -2.74 6.10
C LYS A 145 16.58 -3.44 4.90
N LEU A 146 15.53 -2.88 4.36
CA LEU A 146 14.99 -3.33 3.09
C LEU A 146 16.01 -3.09 1.97
N PRO A 147 15.94 -3.82 0.85
CA PRO A 147 16.78 -3.56 -0.33
C PRO A 147 16.85 -2.10 -0.76
N ILE A 148 15.73 -1.35 -0.59
CA ILE A 148 15.71 0.10 -0.66
C ILE A 148 15.09 0.61 0.64
N PRO A 149 15.74 1.54 1.38
CA PRO A 149 15.14 2.21 2.54
C PRO A 149 13.76 2.78 2.24
N PHE A 150 12.80 2.52 3.12
CA PHE A 150 11.40 2.84 2.86
C PHE A 150 10.73 3.57 4.02
N ARG A 151 9.80 4.47 3.69
CA ARG A 151 8.86 5.11 4.64
C ARG A 151 7.45 5.05 4.10
N ALA A 152 6.51 4.66 4.95
CA ALA A 152 5.07 4.81 4.70
C ALA A 152 4.49 5.89 5.60
N VAL A 153 3.54 6.63 5.08
CA VAL A 153 2.85 7.70 5.83
C VAL A 153 1.41 7.29 6.12
N ALA A 154 0.98 7.46 7.37
CA ALA A 154 -0.40 7.34 7.80
C ALA A 154 -0.81 8.58 8.60
N THR A 155 -2.10 8.68 8.94
CA THR A 155 -2.66 9.75 9.77
C THR A 155 -3.21 9.15 11.06
N ASP A 156 -2.80 9.67 12.22
CA ASP A 156 -3.51 9.40 13.47
C ASP A 156 -4.81 10.22 13.46
N ILE A 157 -5.95 9.53 13.35
CA ILE A 157 -7.26 10.21 13.21
C ILE A 157 -7.72 10.88 14.52
N VAL A 158 -7.12 10.52 15.67
CA VAL A 158 -7.51 11.06 16.96
C VAL A 158 -6.98 12.48 17.16
N ASN A 159 -5.74 12.74 16.76
CA ASN A 159 -5.08 14.04 16.92
C ASN A 159 -4.79 14.76 15.59
N GLY A 160 -4.98 14.09 14.44
CA GLY A 160 -4.70 14.67 13.12
C GLY A 160 -3.22 14.74 12.77
N GLU A 161 -2.37 14.00 13.46
CA GLU A 161 -0.92 14.03 13.25
C GLU A 161 -0.47 13.09 12.13
N LYS A 162 0.59 13.51 11.43
CA LYS A 162 1.31 12.66 10.48
C LYS A 162 2.11 11.60 11.23
N VAL A 163 1.93 10.33 10.86
CA VAL A 163 2.71 9.20 11.37
C VAL A 163 3.57 8.65 10.25
N VAL A 164 4.90 8.73 10.43
CA VAL A 164 5.89 8.21 9.48
C VAL A 164 6.46 6.92 10.01
N PHE A 165 6.19 5.83 9.31
CA PHE A 165 6.69 4.52 9.67
C PHE A 165 8.07 4.25 9.05
N ARG A 166 9.05 4.00 9.91
CA ARG A 166 10.41 3.55 9.58
C ARG A 166 10.71 2.13 10.05
N LYS A 167 9.80 1.56 10.84
CA LYS A 167 9.90 0.21 11.41
C LYS A 167 8.52 -0.33 11.76
N GLY A 168 8.41 -1.63 11.89
CA GLY A 168 7.17 -2.33 12.27
C GLY A 168 6.91 -3.54 11.40
N HIS A 169 5.66 -3.96 11.32
CA HIS A 169 5.21 -5.02 10.42
C HIS A 169 4.79 -4.40 9.09
N LEU A 170 5.56 -4.59 8.04
CA LEU A 170 5.40 -3.86 6.77
C LEU A 170 4.01 -4.00 6.15
N PRO A 171 3.37 -5.19 6.08
CA PRO A 171 1.99 -5.34 5.60
C PRO A 171 1.00 -4.48 6.39
N GLN A 172 1.07 -4.51 7.72
CA GLN A 172 0.16 -3.76 8.60
C GLN A 172 0.34 -2.25 8.45
N VAL A 173 1.58 -1.79 8.32
CA VAL A 173 1.90 -0.37 8.10
C VAL A 173 1.36 0.12 6.76
N ILE A 174 1.53 -0.66 5.69
CA ILE A 174 0.96 -0.35 4.37
C ILE A 174 -0.57 -0.36 4.44
N ARG A 175 -1.16 -1.34 5.13
CA ARG A 175 -2.61 -1.40 5.35
C ARG A 175 -3.14 -0.15 6.07
N ALA A 176 -2.44 0.34 7.09
CA ALA A 176 -2.78 1.58 7.78
C ALA A 176 -2.72 2.79 6.83
N SER A 177 -1.64 2.89 6.04
CA SER A 177 -1.43 3.98 5.08
C SER A 177 -2.53 4.08 4.02
N MET A 178 -3.26 3.00 3.73
CA MET A 178 -4.33 2.98 2.73
C MET A 178 -5.74 2.84 3.33
N SER A 179 -5.91 3.05 4.64
CA SER A 179 -7.20 3.02 5.33
C SER A 179 -8.01 4.28 5.08
N ILE A 180 -8.57 4.43 3.86
CA ILE A 180 -9.38 5.60 3.47
C ILE A 180 -10.59 5.71 4.41
N PRO A 181 -10.76 6.84 5.13
CA PRO A 181 -11.89 7.03 6.06
C PRO A 181 -13.25 6.81 5.39
N ALA A 182 -14.18 6.24 6.14
CA ALA A 182 -15.52 5.84 5.69
C ALA A 182 -15.56 4.69 4.67
N VAL A 183 -14.44 4.34 4.03
CA VAL A 183 -14.32 3.16 3.17
C VAL A 183 -13.78 2.00 3.98
N PHE A 184 -12.56 2.13 4.48
CA PHE A 184 -11.90 1.11 5.28
C PHE A 184 -11.93 1.42 6.78
N ALA A 185 -12.03 0.37 7.59
CA ALA A 185 -11.81 0.50 9.02
C ALA A 185 -10.38 1.01 9.31
N PRO A 186 -10.21 1.90 10.30
CA PRO A 186 -8.90 2.30 10.79
C PRO A 186 -8.09 1.11 11.28
N VAL A 187 -6.76 1.24 11.27
CA VAL A 187 -5.85 0.24 11.83
C VAL A 187 -5.24 0.76 13.12
N GLU A 188 -5.30 -0.02 14.17
CA GLU A 188 -4.64 0.31 15.43
C GLU A 188 -3.21 -0.22 15.45
N ILE A 189 -2.23 0.67 15.63
CA ILE A 189 -0.81 0.33 15.80
C ILE A 189 -0.26 1.12 16.98
N ASN A 190 0.27 0.41 17.97
CA ASN A 190 0.88 1.02 19.18
C ASN A 190 -0.06 2.00 19.92
N GLY A 191 -1.36 1.73 19.94
CA GLY A 191 -2.36 2.57 20.59
C GLY A 191 -2.76 3.82 19.81
N GLN A 192 -2.30 3.97 18.56
CA GLN A 192 -2.72 5.01 17.64
C GLN A 192 -3.77 4.46 16.66
N LEU A 193 -4.84 5.18 16.45
CA LEU A 193 -5.90 4.83 15.49
C LEU A 193 -5.58 5.48 14.13
N LEU A 194 -5.16 4.67 13.18
CA LEU A 194 -4.54 5.12 11.94
C LEU A 194 -5.48 4.99 10.74
N VAL A 195 -5.45 6.02 9.91
CA VAL A 195 -6.14 6.08 8.62
C VAL A 195 -5.17 6.51 7.51
N ASP A 196 -5.66 6.58 6.28
CA ASP A 196 -4.88 6.95 5.09
C ASP A 196 -4.05 8.21 5.30
N GLY A 197 -2.77 8.12 4.95
CA GLY A 197 -1.81 9.22 5.09
C GLY A 197 -2.12 10.43 4.22
N GLY A 198 -2.88 10.23 3.14
CA GLY A 198 -3.25 11.31 2.23
C GLY A 198 -4.05 12.44 2.88
N MET A 199 -4.63 12.23 4.06
CA MET A 199 -5.32 13.27 4.80
C MET A 199 -4.38 14.37 5.30
N VAL A 200 -3.13 14.04 5.65
CA VAL A 200 -2.15 15.00 6.21
C VAL A 200 -0.93 15.17 5.31
N ASP A 201 -0.52 14.13 4.58
CA ASP A 201 0.64 14.19 3.69
C ASP A 201 0.52 13.15 2.56
N ASN A 202 -0.05 13.59 1.45
CA ASN A 202 -0.26 12.72 0.28
C ASN A 202 0.98 12.58 -0.60
N ILE A 203 1.89 13.55 -0.57
CA ILE A 203 3.12 13.58 -1.36
C ILE A 203 4.30 13.81 -0.40
N PRO A 204 4.81 12.78 0.29
CA PRO A 204 5.73 12.93 1.41
C PRO A 204 7.17 13.32 0.98
N VAL A 205 7.32 14.53 0.41
CA VAL A 205 8.61 15.07 -0.05
C VAL A 205 9.56 15.32 1.13
N ASP A 206 9.06 15.92 2.20
CA ASP A 206 9.82 16.17 3.42
C ASP A 206 10.32 14.88 4.06
N VAL A 207 9.47 13.83 4.07
CA VAL A 207 9.85 12.50 4.58
C VAL A 207 11.00 11.89 3.76
N ALA A 208 10.95 11.99 2.44
CA ALA A 208 12.05 11.51 1.59
C ALA A 208 13.34 12.32 1.83
N ARG A 209 13.25 13.63 2.01
CA ARG A 209 14.41 14.49 2.32
C ARG A 209 15.04 14.13 3.67
N GLU A 210 14.24 13.82 4.68
CA GLU A 210 14.72 13.34 5.99
C GLU A 210 15.48 12.01 5.91
N MET A 211 15.30 11.24 4.84
CA MET A 211 16.09 10.03 4.58
C MET A 211 17.51 10.33 4.03
N GLY A 212 17.87 11.59 3.85
CA GLY A 212 19.23 12.01 3.48
C GLY A 212 19.53 11.88 1.99
N VAL A 213 18.52 12.11 1.14
CA VAL A 213 18.67 12.15 -0.32
C VAL A 213 19.04 13.56 -0.80
N ASP A 214 19.75 13.66 -1.93
CA ASP A 214 20.22 14.94 -2.49
C ASP A 214 19.15 15.61 -3.39
N LEU A 215 18.31 14.80 -4.02
CA LEU A 215 17.18 15.24 -4.83
C LEU A 215 16.04 14.23 -4.76
N VAL A 216 14.85 14.67 -5.13
CA VAL A 216 13.67 13.80 -5.18
C VAL A 216 13.06 13.73 -6.57
N ILE A 217 12.63 12.52 -6.95
CA ILE A 217 11.71 12.27 -8.05
C ILE A 217 10.32 12.08 -7.44
N VAL A 218 9.42 12.99 -7.72
CA VAL A 218 8.06 13.00 -7.16
C VAL A 218 7.07 12.55 -8.20
N VAL A 219 6.26 11.56 -7.86
CA VAL A 219 5.17 11.07 -8.72
C VAL A 219 3.85 11.52 -8.13
N ASP A 220 3.26 12.54 -8.74
CA ASP A 220 1.95 13.07 -8.37
C ASP A 220 0.87 12.50 -9.28
N ILE A 221 0.06 11.62 -8.72
CA ILE A 221 -1.11 11.03 -9.38
C ILE A 221 -2.43 11.69 -8.95
N GLY A 222 -2.36 12.90 -8.44
CA GLY A 222 -3.41 13.65 -7.77
C GLY A 222 -4.82 13.48 -8.36
N THR A 223 -5.81 13.41 -7.50
CA THR A 223 -7.22 13.24 -7.89
C THR A 223 -7.84 14.60 -8.22
N PRO A 224 -8.47 14.77 -9.40
CA PRO A 224 -9.17 16.01 -9.72
C PRO A 224 -10.43 16.16 -8.84
N LEU A 225 -10.76 17.40 -8.51
CA LEU A 225 -12.02 17.71 -7.85
C LEU A 225 -13.21 17.37 -8.76
N ARG A 226 -14.24 16.79 -8.16
CA ARG A 226 -15.51 16.51 -8.86
C ARG A 226 -16.30 17.79 -9.12
N GLY A 227 -16.89 17.89 -10.31
CA GLY A 227 -17.78 18.98 -10.65
C GLY A 227 -19.11 18.89 -9.90
N ARG A 228 -19.84 20.02 -9.81
CA ARG A 228 -21.14 20.12 -9.09
C ARG A 228 -22.13 19.00 -9.42
N LYS A 229 -22.16 18.56 -10.70
CA LYS A 229 -23.09 17.50 -11.15
C LYS A 229 -22.75 16.09 -10.64
N GLN A 230 -21.56 15.90 -10.08
CA GLN A 230 -21.06 14.62 -9.56
C GLN A 230 -21.16 14.54 -8.03
N LEU A 231 -21.69 15.58 -7.37
CA LEU A 231 -21.82 15.67 -5.91
C LEU A 231 -23.31 15.52 -5.55
N ASN A 232 -23.79 14.28 -5.53
CA ASN A 232 -25.21 13.95 -5.36
C ASN A 232 -25.51 13.20 -4.07
N THR A 233 -24.51 12.58 -3.43
CA THR A 233 -24.65 11.77 -2.22
C THR A 233 -23.79 12.29 -1.09
N VAL A 234 -24.08 11.89 0.15
CA VAL A 234 -23.23 12.16 1.32
C VAL A 234 -21.82 11.58 1.09
N PHE A 235 -21.75 10.44 0.42
CA PHE A 235 -20.47 9.79 0.11
C PHE A 235 -19.66 10.62 -0.89
N ASP A 236 -20.30 11.26 -1.88
CA ASP A 236 -19.60 12.16 -2.81
C ASP A 236 -19.04 13.40 -2.08
N ILE A 237 -19.79 13.93 -1.12
CA ILE A 237 -19.34 15.08 -0.32
C ILE A 237 -18.15 14.69 0.57
N LEU A 238 -18.21 13.54 1.25
CA LEU A 238 -17.09 13.04 2.05
C LEU A 238 -15.83 12.83 1.20
N ASN A 239 -15.96 12.15 0.06
CA ASN A 239 -14.83 11.96 -0.86
C ASN A 239 -14.27 13.29 -1.38
N GLN A 240 -15.13 14.25 -1.70
CA GLN A 240 -14.69 15.58 -2.12
C GLN A 240 -13.93 16.29 -0.99
N SER A 241 -14.40 16.19 0.26
CA SER A 241 -13.73 16.78 1.42
C SER A 241 -12.34 16.18 1.64
N ILE A 242 -12.21 14.84 1.56
CA ILE A 242 -10.93 14.14 1.62
C ILE A 242 -10.02 14.61 0.48
N THR A 243 -10.55 14.70 -0.75
CA THR A 243 -9.78 15.17 -1.93
C THR A 243 -9.30 16.62 -1.74
N LEU A 244 -10.12 17.50 -1.15
CA LEU A 244 -9.72 18.88 -0.85
C LEU A 244 -8.57 18.93 0.18
N MET A 245 -8.64 18.13 1.25
CA MET A 245 -7.57 18.04 2.26
C MET A 245 -6.29 17.50 1.64
N THR A 246 -6.38 16.39 0.91
CA THR A 246 -5.26 15.76 0.20
C THR A 246 -4.59 16.74 -0.76
N ARG A 247 -5.38 17.51 -1.51
CA ARG A 247 -4.85 18.49 -2.44
C ARG A 247 -4.15 19.64 -1.74
N SER A 248 -4.72 20.16 -0.66
CA SER A 248 -4.15 21.26 0.10
C SER A 248 -2.76 20.90 0.65
N ASN A 249 -2.61 19.71 1.24
CA ASN A 249 -1.30 19.27 1.74
C ASN A 249 -0.33 18.96 0.59
N SER A 250 -0.81 18.41 -0.54
CA SER A 250 0.03 18.16 -1.72
C SER A 250 0.61 19.45 -2.30
N GLU A 251 -0.19 20.52 -2.37
CA GLU A 251 0.28 21.83 -2.88
C GLU A 251 1.44 22.39 -2.04
N VAL A 252 1.42 22.21 -0.73
CA VAL A 252 2.52 22.60 0.16
C VAL A 252 3.80 21.82 -0.14
N GLN A 253 3.70 20.51 -0.30
CA GLN A 253 4.83 19.65 -0.61
C GLN A 253 5.41 19.95 -2.00
N LEU A 254 4.55 20.13 -3.00
CA LEU A 254 4.97 20.48 -4.36
C LEU A 254 5.64 21.86 -4.44
N ALA A 255 5.18 22.83 -3.63
CA ALA A 255 5.81 24.15 -3.53
C ALA A 255 7.21 24.11 -2.90
N SER A 256 7.58 23.04 -2.19
CA SER A 256 8.90 22.83 -1.60
C SER A 256 9.94 22.29 -2.60
N LEU A 257 9.53 21.91 -3.82
CA LEU A 257 10.43 21.35 -4.81
C LEU A 257 11.43 22.42 -5.33
N THR A 258 12.66 21.96 -5.49
CA THR A 258 13.76 22.75 -6.04
C THR A 258 13.89 22.53 -7.56
N PRO A 259 14.65 23.35 -8.28
CA PRO A 259 14.91 23.14 -9.72
C PRO A 259 15.59 21.80 -10.05
N ASN A 260 16.29 21.20 -9.08
CA ASN A 260 16.97 19.92 -9.25
C ASN A 260 16.01 18.72 -9.09
N ASP A 261 14.87 18.92 -8.44
CA ASP A 261 13.87 17.88 -8.24
C ASP A 261 13.08 17.63 -9.54
N ILE A 262 12.56 16.44 -9.66
CA ILE A 262 11.83 16.01 -10.86
C ILE A 262 10.40 15.68 -10.47
N LEU A 263 9.45 16.39 -11.06
CA LEU A 263 8.02 16.12 -10.89
C LEU A 263 7.49 15.36 -12.10
N ILE A 264 6.94 14.18 -11.86
CA ILE A 264 6.27 13.32 -12.85
C ILE A 264 4.78 13.37 -12.58
N GLN A 265 3.99 13.85 -13.52
CA GLN A 265 2.53 13.93 -13.43
C GLN A 265 1.92 13.16 -14.61
N PRO A 266 1.54 11.88 -14.41
CA PRO A 266 0.88 11.08 -15.42
C PRO A 266 -0.47 11.70 -15.83
N ALA A 267 -0.84 11.59 -17.09
CA ALA A 267 -2.10 12.12 -17.63
C ALA A 267 -3.27 11.20 -17.23
N LEU A 268 -3.77 11.34 -16.00
CA LEU A 268 -4.78 10.47 -15.39
C LEU A 268 -6.18 11.12 -15.26
N ALA A 269 -6.46 12.23 -15.94
CA ALA A 269 -7.74 12.94 -15.78
C ALA A 269 -8.98 12.11 -16.17
N SER A 270 -8.82 11.12 -17.07
CA SER A 270 -9.90 10.24 -17.54
C SER A 270 -10.07 8.97 -16.68
N TYR A 271 -9.28 8.80 -15.61
CA TYR A 271 -9.33 7.62 -14.75
C TYR A 271 -9.81 7.98 -13.36
N GLY A 272 -10.81 7.25 -12.89
CA GLY A 272 -11.34 7.35 -11.53
C GLY A 272 -10.47 6.61 -10.51
N VAL A 273 -10.75 6.85 -9.23
CA VAL A 273 -10.06 6.18 -8.11
C VAL A 273 -10.43 4.68 -7.99
N THR A 274 -11.45 4.23 -8.69
CA THR A 274 -11.93 2.84 -8.68
C THR A 274 -11.69 2.10 -9.99
N ASP A 275 -10.98 2.71 -10.96
CA ASP A 275 -10.82 2.16 -12.31
C ASP A 275 -9.71 1.09 -12.41
N PHE A 276 -9.72 0.15 -11.47
CA PHE A 276 -8.79 -0.98 -11.46
C PHE A 276 -8.93 -1.88 -12.71
N GLY A 277 -10.08 -1.91 -13.37
CA GLY A 277 -10.27 -2.63 -14.64
C GLY A 277 -9.48 -2.05 -15.82
N ARG A 278 -8.86 -0.86 -15.63
CA ARG A 278 -8.04 -0.17 -16.65
C ARG A 278 -6.56 -0.11 -16.26
N SER A 279 -6.10 -1.09 -15.47
CA SER A 279 -4.74 -1.14 -14.90
C SER A 279 -3.65 -0.93 -15.94
N GLN A 280 -3.72 -1.61 -17.09
CA GLN A 280 -2.70 -1.47 -18.15
C GLN A 280 -2.61 -0.03 -18.68
N GLU A 281 -3.74 0.60 -18.96
CA GLU A 281 -3.77 1.97 -19.48
C GLU A 281 -3.19 2.98 -18.47
N ILE A 282 -3.43 2.75 -17.17
CA ILE A 282 -2.91 3.58 -16.08
C ILE A 282 -1.40 3.39 -15.93
N ILE A 283 -0.90 2.16 -15.98
CA ILE A 283 0.54 1.83 -15.99
C ILE A 283 1.21 2.50 -17.17
N ASP A 284 0.65 2.38 -18.37
CA ASP A 284 1.18 3.00 -19.59
C ASP A 284 1.22 4.54 -19.50
N ALA A 285 0.25 5.16 -18.80
CA ALA A 285 0.26 6.60 -18.58
C ALA A 285 1.44 7.03 -17.70
N GLY A 286 1.74 6.27 -16.65
CA GLY A 286 2.92 6.47 -15.80
C GLY A 286 4.23 6.34 -16.59
N TYR A 287 4.35 5.28 -17.37
CA TYR A 287 5.51 5.04 -18.22
C TYR A 287 5.74 6.21 -19.21
N ARG A 288 4.71 6.61 -19.96
CA ARG A 288 4.83 7.72 -20.94
C ARG A 288 5.21 9.04 -20.27
N ALA A 289 4.64 9.37 -19.11
CA ALA A 289 4.97 10.60 -18.39
C ALA A 289 6.44 10.65 -17.98
N THR A 290 7.02 9.52 -17.58
CA THR A 290 8.43 9.41 -17.22
C THR A 290 9.33 9.53 -18.45
N GLN A 291 8.98 8.92 -19.56
CA GLN A 291 9.76 8.99 -20.81
C GLN A 291 9.89 10.44 -21.35
N VAL A 292 8.86 11.25 -21.19
CA VAL A 292 8.92 12.68 -21.59
C VAL A 292 10.00 13.44 -20.82
N LEU A 293 10.31 13.02 -19.59
CA LEU A 293 11.30 13.68 -18.73
C LEU A 293 12.71 13.04 -18.80
N ALA A 294 12.92 12.05 -19.68
CA ALA A 294 14.16 11.30 -19.80
C ALA A 294 15.41 12.19 -19.96
N ASN A 295 15.29 13.32 -20.69
CA ASN A 295 16.39 14.25 -20.87
C ASN A 295 16.76 14.99 -19.57
N ARG A 296 15.78 15.30 -18.73
CA ARG A 296 16.02 15.94 -17.40
C ARG A 296 16.73 14.99 -16.43
N MET A 297 16.55 13.69 -16.60
CA MET A 297 17.14 12.64 -15.78
C MET A 297 18.47 12.12 -16.33
N SER A 298 18.95 12.64 -17.48
CA SER A 298 20.15 12.12 -18.15
C SER A 298 21.40 12.12 -17.25
N GLY A 299 21.54 13.14 -16.39
CA GLY A 299 22.65 13.24 -15.42
C GLY A 299 22.56 12.28 -14.22
N LEU A 300 21.44 11.60 -14.06
CA LEU A 300 21.21 10.62 -12.97
C LEU A 300 21.45 9.18 -13.44
N ARG A 301 21.62 8.96 -14.75
CA ARG A 301 21.81 7.63 -15.33
C ARG A 301 23.11 7.01 -14.85
N GLN A 302 23.04 5.74 -14.53
CA GLN A 302 24.23 4.93 -14.24
C GLN A 302 24.50 3.95 -15.39
N PRO A 303 25.77 3.58 -15.65
CA PRO A 303 26.05 2.42 -16.48
C PRO A 303 25.30 1.23 -15.92
N SER A 304 24.59 0.49 -16.76
CA SER A 304 23.69 -0.59 -16.36
C SER A 304 24.46 -1.63 -15.49
N ASP A 305 24.35 -1.53 -14.19
CA ASP A 305 24.71 -2.61 -13.29
C ASP A 305 23.54 -3.61 -13.22
N ALA A 306 23.47 -4.47 -14.23
CA ALA A 306 22.65 -5.68 -14.17
C ALA A 306 22.93 -6.50 -12.88
N GLN A 307 24.07 -6.24 -12.23
CA GLN A 307 24.46 -6.84 -10.95
C GLN A 307 23.74 -6.23 -9.74
N LEU A 308 23.39 -4.95 -9.74
CA LEU A 308 22.61 -4.34 -8.65
C LEU A 308 21.17 -4.85 -8.61
N ASN A 309 20.58 -5.11 -9.78
CA ASN A 309 19.24 -5.69 -9.86
C ASN A 309 19.21 -7.19 -9.49
N ALA A 310 20.31 -7.90 -9.70
CA ALA A 310 20.45 -9.31 -9.25
C ALA A 310 20.58 -9.44 -7.73
N ALA A 311 21.12 -8.42 -7.04
CA ALA A 311 21.24 -8.40 -5.58
C ALA A 311 19.88 -8.11 -4.89
N ARG A 312 18.86 -7.65 -5.62
CA ARG A 312 17.53 -7.33 -5.12
C ARG A 312 16.55 -8.50 -5.16
N ALA A 313 16.87 -9.60 -5.83
CA ALA A 313 15.96 -10.75 -5.83
C ALA A 313 15.85 -11.27 -4.38
N PRO A 314 14.68 -11.21 -3.74
CA PRO A 314 14.50 -11.88 -2.47
C PRO A 314 14.81 -13.35 -2.72
N GLU A 315 15.73 -13.93 -1.94
CA GLU A 315 15.85 -15.39 -1.91
C GLU A 315 14.45 -15.92 -1.56
N GLU A 316 13.89 -16.78 -2.39
CA GLU A 316 12.63 -17.48 -2.09
C GLU A 316 12.87 -18.39 -0.88
N ARG A 317 12.91 -17.79 0.30
CA ARG A 317 12.96 -18.52 1.57
C ARG A 317 11.53 -18.72 2.02
N THR A 318 11.00 -19.89 1.76
CA THR A 318 9.75 -20.30 2.41
C THR A 318 10.06 -20.62 3.87
N PRO A 319 9.63 -19.78 4.84
CA PRO A 319 9.95 -20.01 6.25
C PRO A 319 9.29 -21.31 6.74
N VAL A 320 9.99 -22.05 7.59
CA VAL A 320 9.42 -23.21 8.29
C VAL A 320 8.70 -22.72 9.54
N ILE A 321 7.45 -23.11 9.71
CA ILE A 321 6.63 -22.71 10.86
C ILE A 321 7.07 -23.46 12.10
N THR A 322 7.59 -22.75 13.10
CA THR A 322 8.06 -23.33 14.34
C THR A 322 7.00 -23.36 15.43
N ALA A 323 6.04 -22.43 15.39
CA ALA A 323 4.90 -22.36 16.33
C ALA A 323 3.74 -21.59 15.73
N ILE A 324 2.54 -21.86 16.22
CA ILE A 324 1.32 -21.10 15.95
C ILE A 324 0.83 -20.56 17.28
N LYS A 325 0.84 -19.24 17.44
CA LYS A 325 0.26 -18.53 18.59
C LYS A 325 -1.10 -17.96 18.19
N ILE A 326 -2.08 -18.12 19.04
CA ILE A 326 -3.43 -17.54 18.86
C ILE A 326 -3.55 -16.43 19.89
N GLU A 327 -3.80 -15.22 19.45
CA GLU A 327 -4.22 -14.09 20.28
C GLU A 327 -5.67 -13.81 19.93
N ASN A 328 -6.56 -13.93 20.91
CA ASN A 328 -7.99 -14.00 20.67
C ASN A 328 -8.75 -13.15 21.68
N ASP A 329 -9.35 -12.07 21.22
CA ASP A 329 -10.19 -11.17 22.04
C ASP A 329 -11.69 -11.49 21.87
N SER A 330 -12.04 -12.53 21.09
CA SER A 330 -13.42 -12.94 20.86
C SER A 330 -13.94 -13.86 21.97
N LYS A 331 -15.24 -14.11 21.95
CA LYS A 331 -15.89 -15.11 22.85
C LYS A 331 -15.75 -16.56 22.36
N ILE A 332 -15.10 -16.78 21.22
CA ILE A 332 -14.86 -18.11 20.64
C ILE A 332 -13.63 -18.72 21.30
N GLY A 333 -13.71 -19.98 21.69
CA GLY A 333 -12.55 -20.66 22.32
C GLY A 333 -11.41 -20.89 21.31
N ASP A 334 -10.15 -20.72 21.75
CA ASP A 334 -8.94 -20.92 20.95
C ASP A 334 -8.88 -22.28 20.27
N SER A 335 -9.45 -23.31 20.89
CA SER A 335 -9.52 -24.66 20.30
C SER A 335 -10.35 -24.70 19.02
N VAL A 336 -11.37 -23.86 18.91
CA VAL A 336 -12.20 -23.74 17.71
C VAL A 336 -11.38 -23.02 16.62
N ILE A 337 -10.74 -21.92 16.97
CA ILE A 337 -9.86 -21.20 16.03
C ILE A 337 -8.76 -22.13 15.52
N ARG A 338 -8.08 -22.82 16.44
CA ARG A 338 -7.01 -23.77 16.13
C ARG A 338 -7.45 -24.90 15.19
N TYR A 339 -8.69 -25.34 15.29
CA TYR A 339 -9.25 -26.41 14.43
C TYR A 339 -9.27 -26.00 12.96
N TYR A 340 -9.53 -24.73 12.67
CA TYR A 340 -9.58 -24.23 11.29
C TYR A 340 -8.19 -23.95 10.71
N ILE A 341 -7.15 -23.74 11.52
CA ILE A 341 -5.78 -23.50 11.07
C ILE A 341 -5.12 -24.84 10.73
N ARG A 342 -5.07 -25.19 9.45
CA ARG A 342 -4.54 -26.47 8.95
C ARG A 342 -3.06 -26.44 8.62
N GLN A 343 -2.39 -25.26 8.73
CA GLN A 343 -0.94 -25.14 8.58
C GLN A 343 -0.23 -26.01 9.64
N PRO A 344 0.61 -27.01 9.23
CA PRO A 344 1.37 -27.81 10.17
C PRO A 344 2.56 -27.04 10.76
N VAL A 345 2.88 -27.36 12.01
CA VAL A 345 4.14 -26.92 12.65
C VAL A 345 5.26 -27.87 12.20
N GLY A 346 6.42 -27.32 11.88
CA GLY A 346 7.59 -28.07 11.38
C GLY A 346 7.64 -28.16 9.85
N GLU A 347 6.65 -27.65 9.14
CA GLU A 347 6.61 -27.62 7.67
C GLU A 347 6.78 -26.19 7.13
N PRO A 348 7.20 -26.06 5.84
CA PRO A 348 7.21 -24.78 5.16
C PRO A 348 5.85 -24.10 5.18
N LEU A 349 5.85 -22.76 5.27
CA LEU A 349 4.63 -21.95 5.21
C LEU A 349 3.92 -22.13 3.87
N ASP A 350 2.68 -22.63 3.90
CA ASP A 350 1.77 -22.67 2.75
C ASP A 350 0.81 -21.47 2.84
N LEU A 351 1.21 -20.37 2.20
CA LEU A 351 0.43 -19.13 2.18
C LEU A 351 -0.97 -19.33 1.62
N GLY A 352 -1.11 -20.13 0.56
CA GLY A 352 -2.42 -20.40 -0.04
C GLY A 352 -3.35 -21.18 0.91
N ARG A 353 -2.79 -22.12 1.67
CA ARG A 353 -3.54 -22.83 2.73
C ARG A 353 -3.93 -21.87 3.84
N LEU A 354 -2.98 -21.07 4.32
CA LEU A 354 -3.24 -20.11 5.41
C LEU A 354 -4.32 -19.11 5.01
N GLN A 355 -4.27 -18.56 3.80
CA GLN A 355 -5.31 -17.64 3.30
C GLN A 355 -6.70 -18.30 3.30
N ARG A 356 -6.81 -19.55 2.81
CA ARG A 356 -8.08 -20.28 2.86
C ARG A 356 -8.55 -20.55 4.29
N ASP A 357 -7.64 -20.89 5.21
CA ASP A 357 -7.96 -21.14 6.61
C ASP A 357 -8.49 -19.87 7.29
N MET A 358 -7.81 -18.72 7.06
CA MET A 358 -8.23 -17.41 7.57
C MET A 358 -9.54 -16.95 6.92
N GLY A 359 -9.70 -17.14 5.61
CA GLY A 359 -10.96 -16.86 4.91
C GLY A 359 -12.14 -17.68 5.48
N THR A 360 -11.92 -18.95 5.79
CA THR A 360 -12.92 -19.82 6.42
C THR A 360 -13.29 -19.34 7.81
N LEU A 361 -12.30 -18.98 8.66
CA LEU A 361 -12.53 -18.40 9.98
C LEU A 361 -13.34 -17.12 9.89
N TYR A 362 -12.94 -16.19 9.02
CA TYR A 362 -13.66 -14.96 8.78
C TYR A 362 -15.09 -15.22 8.28
N GLY A 363 -15.25 -16.23 7.41
CA GLY A 363 -16.54 -16.68 6.89
C GLY A 363 -17.52 -17.21 7.94
N LEU A 364 -17.06 -17.52 9.18
CA LEU A 364 -17.93 -17.89 10.29
C LEU A 364 -18.74 -16.71 10.85
N ASP A 365 -18.36 -15.47 10.54
CA ASP A 365 -19.02 -14.22 10.96
C ASP A 365 -18.99 -13.94 12.47
N TYR A 366 -18.04 -14.55 13.16
CA TYR A 366 -17.80 -14.30 14.58
C TYR A 366 -16.70 -13.27 14.83
N PHE A 367 -15.95 -12.90 13.79
CA PHE A 367 -14.78 -12.06 13.87
C PHE A 367 -14.98 -10.82 13.01
N GLU A 368 -14.58 -9.66 13.51
CA GLU A 368 -14.49 -8.43 12.71
C GLU A 368 -13.22 -8.46 11.85
N GLN A 369 -12.17 -9.11 12.36
CA GLN A 369 -10.89 -9.33 11.69
C GLN A 369 -10.26 -10.64 12.19
N VAL A 370 -9.54 -11.35 11.33
CA VAL A 370 -8.82 -12.59 11.64
C VAL A 370 -7.36 -12.46 11.22
#